data_6a2b3b5e81a7eeb50c339af54b290c63
#
_entry.id   6a2b3b5e81a7eeb50c339af54b290c63
#
_cell.length_a   1.000
_cell.length_b   1.000
_cell.length_c   1.000
_cell.angle_alpha   90.00
_cell.angle_beta   90.00
_cell.angle_gamma   90.00
#
_symmetry.space_group_name_H-M   'P 1'
#
loop_
_entity.id
_entity.type
_entity.pdbx_description
1 polymer ?
#
loop_
_entity_poly.entity_id
_entity_poly.type
_entity_poly.pdbx_seq_one_letter_code
_entity_poly.pdbx_strand_id
1 'polypeptide(L)'
;GYSRTVLVRTTSIAAFFTLIIGFSASFLYNTVYNNKSVENIAFRTRWGEKAEITLPDGSVVLLNSGSKLTYNTDYDFRNRKVQLEGQAFFDVTKDRKNPFVVTVDGINVNVHGTAFDVNGYKDDESIEVSLLRGHVSISATDGKLLVDMQPNQKAIIRKDDFSQNQLIACDADTEGIWRYNKLKIEDEPLETVLHKMERWYGVRTQLTGVSDNKHYWLTIKTESLTETLEVINKITPINYKINGEEVYISYK
;
A
#
# COMPACT_ATOMS: atom_id res chain seq x y z
N GLY A 1 59.24 -8.31 51.09
CA GLY A 1 58.58 -9.04 50.03
C GLY A 1 57.06 -9.17 50.18
N TYR A 2 56.50 -8.88 51.35
CA TYR A 2 55.08 -9.12 51.67
C TYR A 2 54.10 -8.05 51.06
N SER A 3 54.57 -6.84 50.84
CA SER A 3 53.67 -5.72 50.41
C SER A 3 53.38 -5.75 48.91
N ARG A 4 54.28 -6.24 48.04
CA ARG A 4 54.05 -6.29 46.57
C ARG A 4 53.07 -7.39 46.17
N THR A 5 53.08 -8.53 46.82
CA THR A 5 52.17 -9.67 46.52
C THR A 5 50.73 -9.38 46.98
N VAL A 6 50.52 -8.60 48.05
CA VAL A 6 49.21 -8.17 48.51
C VAL A 6 48.64 -7.12 47.53
N LEU A 7 49.44 -6.16 47.07
CA LEU A 7 49.03 -5.11 46.17
C LEU A 7 48.61 -5.70 44.81
N VAL A 8 49.38 -6.66 44.24
CA VAL A 8 49.05 -7.32 42.98
C VAL A 8 47.78 -8.17 43.10
N ARG A 9 47.55 -8.84 44.21
CA ARG A 9 46.30 -9.59 44.44
C ARG A 9 45.07 -8.69 44.58
N THR A 10 45.17 -7.56 45.29
CA THR A 10 44.02 -6.61 45.41
C THR A 10 43.72 -5.91 44.09
N THR A 11 44.70 -5.54 43.29
CA THR A 11 44.48 -4.92 41.98
C THR A 11 43.88 -5.92 40.96
N SER A 12 44.31 -7.21 41.01
CA SER A 12 43.71 -8.23 40.16
C SER A 12 42.26 -8.55 40.51
N ILE A 13 41.90 -8.54 41.80
CA ILE A 13 40.52 -8.75 42.25
C ILE A 13 39.64 -7.55 41.83
N ALA A 14 40.13 -6.31 41.98
CA ALA A 14 39.42 -5.13 41.59
C ALA A 14 39.17 -5.08 40.04
N ALA A 15 40.20 -5.47 39.24
CA ALA A 15 40.07 -5.56 37.81
C ALA A 15 39.06 -6.64 37.37
N PHE A 16 38.99 -7.76 38.06
CA PHE A 16 38.03 -8.81 37.81
C PHE A 16 36.59 -8.36 38.07
N PHE A 17 36.36 -7.66 39.17
CA PHE A 17 35.03 -7.10 39.50
C PHE A 17 34.60 -6.00 38.53
N THR A 18 35.50 -5.14 38.06
CA THR A 18 35.17 -4.11 37.07
C THR A 18 34.80 -4.73 35.71
N LEU A 19 35.48 -5.82 35.28
CA LEU A 19 35.13 -6.57 34.08
C LEU A 19 33.76 -7.25 34.20
N ILE A 20 33.43 -7.85 35.35
CA ILE A 20 32.11 -8.47 35.59
C ILE A 20 31.02 -7.41 35.55
N ILE A 21 31.22 -6.27 36.23
CA ILE A 21 30.24 -5.18 36.21
C ILE A 21 30.05 -4.61 34.79
N GLY A 22 31.15 -4.39 34.06
CA GLY A 22 31.10 -3.94 32.65
C GLY A 22 30.38 -4.92 31.73
N PHE A 23 30.67 -6.22 31.88
CA PHE A 23 30.00 -7.28 31.10
C PHE A 23 28.52 -7.40 31.49
N SER A 24 28.19 -7.37 32.77
CA SER A 24 26.80 -7.41 33.28
C SER A 24 25.99 -6.19 32.83
N ALA A 25 26.59 -4.99 32.88
CA ALA A 25 25.96 -3.78 32.39
C ALA A 25 25.75 -3.82 30.86
N SER A 26 26.76 -4.30 30.12
CA SER A 26 26.65 -4.49 28.67
C SER A 26 25.60 -5.56 28.29
N PHE A 27 25.54 -6.66 29.04
CA PHE A 27 24.54 -7.71 28.85
C PHE A 27 23.13 -7.21 29.18
N LEU A 28 22.94 -6.49 30.30
CA LEU A 28 21.66 -5.86 30.65
C LEU A 28 21.26 -4.82 29.63
N TYR A 29 22.17 -3.96 29.20
CA TYR A 29 21.94 -3.00 28.15
C TYR A 29 21.48 -3.67 26.85
N ASN A 30 22.18 -4.71 26.42
CA ASN A 30 21.86 -5.46 25.21
C ASN A 30 20.50 -6.18 25.34
N THR A 31 20.19 -6.77 26.50
CA THR A 31 18.92 -7.48 26.75
C THR A 31 17.73 -6.54 26.84
N VAL A 32 17.90 -5.37 27.47
CA VAL A 32 16.80 -4.40 27.67
C VAL A 32 16.58 -3.55 26.42
N TYR A 33 17.65 -3.15 25.73
CA TYR A 33 17.54 -2.25 24.56
C TYR A 33 17.34 -2.98 23.24
N ASN A 34 17.87 -4.20 23.06
CA ASN A 34 17.70 -4.96 21.83
C ASN A 34 16.45 -5.87 21.81
N ASN A 35 15.77 -6.04 22.94
CA ASN A 35 14.52 -6.81 23.03
C ASN A 35 13.26 -5.92 22.92
N LYS A 36 13.32 -4.79 22.22
CA LYS A 36 12.08 -4.14 21.79
C LYS A 36 11.39 -5.07 20.80
N SER A 37 10.29 -5.66 21.23
CA SER A 37 9.41 -6.38 20.33
C SER A 37 8.98 -5.41 19.20
N VAL A 38 9.33 -5.75 17.97
CA VAL A 38 8.87 -4.99 16.81
C VAL A 38 7.38 -5.30 16.66
N GLU A 39 6.53 -4.31 16.90
CA GLU A 39 5.09 -4.42 16.77
C GLU A 39 4.63 -3.83 15.44
N ASN A 40 3.53 -4.34 14.91
CA ASN A 40 2.92 -3.84 13.69
C ASN A 40 1.87 -2.77 14.02
N ILE A 41 2.00 -1.61 13.41
CA ILE A 41 0.99 -0.55 13.39
C ILE A 41 0.22 -0.69 12.09
N ALA A 42 -1.12 -0.80 12.16
CA ALA A 42 -1.97 -0.97 10.99
C ALA A 42 -3.09 0.07 10.95
N PHE A 43 -3.23 0.72 9.82
CA PHE A 43 -4.35 1.60 9.47
C PHE A 43 -5.25 0.87 8.47
N ARG A 44 -6.56 0.98 8.64
CA ARG A 44 -7.55 0.34 7.76
C ARG A 44 -8.67 1.31 7.45
N THR A 45 -9.15 1.28 6.22
CA THR A 45 -10.39 1.91 5.79
C THR A 45 -11.44 0.83 5.56
N ARG A 46 -12.70 1.15 5.84
CA ARG A 46 -13.82 0.31 5.43
C ARG A 46 -14.13 0.57 3.95
N TRP A 47 -14.98 -0.25 3.38
CA TRP A 47 -15.53 -0.01 2.05
C TRP A 47 -16.27 1.34 2.03
N GLY A 48 -16.04 2.15 1.00
CA GLY A 48 -16.55 3.52 0.87
C GLY A 48 -15.78 4.59 1.67
N GLU A 49 -14.85 4.21 2.56
CA GLU A 49 -14.06 5.15 3.37
C GLU A 49 -12.68 5.42 2.77
N LYS A 50 -12.11 6.57 3.09
CA LYS A 50 -10.73 6.96 2.77
C LYS A 50 -10.08 7.55 4.01
N ALA A 51 -8.75 7.49 4.10
CA ALA A 51 -7.99 8.07 5.19
C ALA A 51 -6.71 8.71 4.68
N GLU A 52 -6.29 9.79 5.34
CA GLU A 52 -4.96 10.37 5.17
C GLU A 52 -4.09 10.05 6.38
N ILE A 53 -2.88 9.60 6.14
CA ILE A 53 -1.93 9.16 7.15
C ILE A 53 -0.62 9.88 6.90
N THR A 54 -0.11 10.59 7.91
CA THR A 54 1.26 11.11 7.88
C THR A 54 2.17 10.14 8.62
N LEU A 55 3.15 9.61 7.90
CA LEU A 55 4.15 8.68 8.46
C LEU A 55 5.23 9.43 9.25
N PRO A 56 6.00 8.74 10.13
CA PRO A 56 7.03 9.39 10.96
C PRO A 56 8.14 10.11 10.17
N ASP A 57 8.39 9.73 8.91
CA ASP A 57 9.36 10.40 8.02
C ASP A 57 8.77 11.62 7.28
N GLY A 58 7.52 11.99 7.58
CA GLY A 58 6.80 13.08 6.94
C GLY A 58 6.18 12.71 5.58
N SER A 59 6.29 11.46 5.12
CA SER A 59 5.57 10.99 3.94
C SER A 59 4.07 10.95 4.20
N VAL A 60 3.27 11.33 3.20
CA VAL A 60 1.81 11.32 3.27
C VAL A 60 1.26 10.16 2.44
N VAL A 61 0.35 9.42 3.03
CA VAL A 61 -0.35 8.30 2.38
C VAL A 61 -1.84 8.57 2.41
N LEU A 62 -2.46 8.65 1.23
CA LEU A 62 -3.91 8.61 1.09
C LEU A 62 -4.32 7.16 0.87
N LEU A 63 -5.08 6.60 1.81
CA LEU A 63 -5.55 5.23 1.76
C LEU A 63 -6.97 5.19 1.19
N ASN A 64 -7.16 4.43 0.12
CA ASN A 64 -8.46 4.31 -0.53
C ASN A 64 -9.37 3.31 0.21
N SER A 65 -10.57 3.18 -0.27
CA SER A 65 -11.64 2.31 0.22
C SER A 65 -11.16 0.86 0.41
N GLY A 66 -11.55 0.22 1.52
CA GLY A 66 -11.29 -1.20 1.78
C GLY A 66 -9.80 -1.58 1.82
N SER A 67 -8.94 -0.64 2.18
CA SER A 67 -7.48 -0.81 2.13
C SER A 67 -6.86 -0.87 3.51
N LYS A 68 -5.63 -1.39 3.57
CA LYS A 68 -4.85 -1.51 4.79
C LYS A 68 -3.39 -1.16 4.54
N LEU A 69 -2.86 -0.26 5.35
CA LEU A 69 -1.44 0.07 5.41
C LEU A 69 -0.86 -0.44 6.73
N THR A 70 0.28 -1.15 6.67
CA THR A 70 0.97 -1.66 7.86
C THR A 70 2.43 -1.25 7.82
N TYR A 71 2.98 -0.83 8.95
CA TYR A 71 4.41 -0.65 9.15
C TYR A 71 4.81 -1.04 10.58
N ASN A 72 6.09 -1.26 10.79
CA ASN A 72 6.60 -1.71 12.09
C ASN A 72 6.93 -0.51 13.00
N THR A 73 6.95 -0.73 14.32
CA THR A 73 7.36 0.29 15.30
C THR A 73 8.82 0.71 15.20
N ASP A 74 9.64 -0.03 14.44
CA ASP A 74 11.02 0.34 14.07
C ASP A 74 11.10 1.18 12.78
N TYR A 75 9.93 1.60 12.23
CA TYR A 75 9.88 2.55 11.13
C TYR A 75 10.50 3.88 11.55
N ASP A 76 11.54 4.27 10.85
CA ASP A 76 12.25 5.55 11.04
C ASP A 76 12.78 6.08 9.70
N PHE A 77 13.60 7.14 9.74
CA PHE A 77 14.25 7.70 8.55
C PHE A 77 15.21 6.75 7.83
N ARG A 78 15.61 5.62 8.44
CA ARG A 78 16.50 4.61 7.86
C ARG A 78 15.77 3.38 7.40
N ASN A 79 14.67 3.04 8.09
CA ASN A 79 13.82 1.89 7.78
C ASN A 79 12.42 2.38 7.37
N ARG A 80 12.26 2.73 6.08
CA ARG A 80 11.03 3.29 5.52
C ARG A 80 10.25 2.22 4.74
N LYS A 81 9.86 1.15 5.43
CA LYS A 81 9.13 0.02 4.82
C LYS A 81 7.70 -0.02 5.28
N VAL A 82 6.79 -0.12 4.32
CA VAL A 82 5.35 -0.28 4.55
C VAL A 82 4.81 -1.45 3.75
N GLN A 83 3.74 -2.04 4.21
CA GLN A 83 3.00 -3.09 3.52
C GLN A 83 1.61 -2.57 3.19
N LEU A 84 1.18 -2.73 1.94
CA LEU A 84 -0.12 -2.33 1.43
C LEU A 84 -0.96 -3.54 1.06
N GLU A 85 -2.23 -3.52 1.47
CA GLU A 85 -3.31 -4.35 0.94
C GLU A 85 -4.39 -3.40 0.43
N GLY A 86 -4.79 -3.47 -0.85
CA GLY A 86 -5.73 -2.53 -1.46
C GLY A 86 -5.04 -1.41 -2.23
N GLN A 87 -5.58 -0.19 -2.20
CA GLN A 87 -5.07 0.94 -2.97
C GLN A 87 -4.65 2.11 -2.08
N ALA A 88 -3.52 2.72 -2.41
CA ALA A 88 -3.04 3.94 -1.76
C ALA A 88 -2.25 4.82 -2.72
N PHE A 89 -2.38 6.12 -2.51
CA PHE A 89 -1.50 7.12 -3.10
C PHE A 89 -0.45 7.54 -2.07
N PHE A 90 0.79 7.61 -2.51
CA PHE A 90 1.93 7.97 -1.70
C PHE A 90 2.55 9.28 -2.20
N ASP A 91 2.73 10.26 -1.32
CA ASP A 91 3.61 11.40 -1.53
C ASP A 91 4.80 11.29 -0.57
N VAL A 92 5.88 10.70 -1.07
CA VAL A 92 7.02 10.28 -0.25
C VAL A 92 8.03 11.41 -0.11
N THR A 93 8.41 11.69 1.13
CA THR A 93 9.48 12.62 1.48
C THR A 93 10.81 12.19 0.85
N LYS A 94 11.50 13.15 0.23
CA LYS A 94 12.74 12.89 -0.50
C LYS A 94 13.89 12.53 0.44
N ASP A 95 14.43 11.34 0.26
CA ASP A 95 15.68 10.87 0.86
C ASP A 95 16.43 9.98 -0.13
N ARG A 96 17.59 10.47 -0.61
CA ARG A 96 18.41 9.74 -1.59
C ARG A 96 19.18 8.57 -1.00
N LYS A 97 19.35 8.52 0.32
CA LYS A 97 20.18 7.50 0.99
C LYS A 97 19.35 6.30 1.44
N ASN A 98 18.13 6.58 1.91
CA ASN A 98 17.26 5.57 2.48
C ASN A 98 16.03 5.41 1.58
N PRO A 99 15.86 4.29 0.86
CA PRO A 99 14.70 4.06 0.03
C PRO A 99 13.43 3.93 0.89
N PHE A 100 12.31 4.41 0.36
CA PHE A 100 10.97 4.06 0.84
C PHE A 100 10.48 2.86 0.03
N VAL A 101 9.98 1.84 0.71
CA VAL A 101 9.58 0.58 0.10
C VAL A 101 8.13 0.27 0.42
N VAL A 102 7.30 0.12 -0.60
CA VAL A 102 5.94 -0.41 -0.47
C VAL A 102 5.95 -1.86 -0.92
N THR A 103 5.70 -2.77 0.01
CA THR A 103 5.47 -4.19 -0.31
C THR A 103 3.98 -4.41 -0.56
N VAL A 104 3.63 -4.98 -1.70
CA VAL A 104 2.26 -5.31 -2.08
C VAL A 104 2.26 -6.61 -2.88
N ASP A 105 1.51 -7.58 -2.41
CA ASP A 105 1.21 -8.86 -3.07
C ASP A 105 2.40 -9.50 -3.83
N GLY A 106 3.56 -9.62 -3.16
CA GLY A 106 4.77 -10.28 -3.68
C GLY A 106 5.74 -9.38 -4.46
N ILE A 107 5.45 -8.09 -4.62
CA ILE A 107 6.39 -7.12 -5.20
C ILE A 107 6.78 -6.04 -4.22
N ASN A 108 7.90 -5.39 -4.47
CA ASN A 108 8.39 -4.20 -3.77
C ASN A 108 8.43 -3.02 -4.74
N VAL A 109 7.78 -1.93 -4.39
CA VAL A 109 7.86 -0.64 -5.07
C VAL A 109 8.85 0.24 -4.31
N ASN A 110 10.00 0.54 -4.92
CA ASN A 110 11.12 1.24 -4.30
C ASN A 110 11.22 2.66 -4.83
N VAL A 111 11.29 3.65 -3.92
CA VAL A 111 11.33 5.08 -4.28
C VAL A 111 12.26 5.88 -3.35
N HIS A 112 12.67 7.09 -3.78
CA HIS A 112 13.55 7.98 -3.03
C HIS A 112 12.98 9.40 -2.84
N GLY A 113 11.68 9.61 -3.09
CA GLY A 113 11.03 10.93 -3.03
C GLY A 113 10.13 11.14 -4.24
N THR A 114 8.98 10.52 -4.22
CA THR A 114 8.16 10.18 -5.37
C THR A 114 6.70 10.33 -5.01
N ALA A 115 5.88 10.79 -5.94
CA ALA A 115 4.43 10.76 -5.82
C ALA A 115 3.88 9.73 -6.82
N PHE A 116 3.17 8.72 -6.31
CA PHE A 116 2.68 7.58 -7.09
C PHE A 116 1.46 6.93 -6.46
N ASP A 117 0.67 6.25 -7.27
CA ASP A 117 -0.47 5.42 -6.85
C ASP A 117 -0.11 3.94 -6.97
N VAL A 118 -0.57 3.13 -6.03
CA VAL A 118 -0.47 1.66 -6.07
C VAL A 118 -1.85 1.08 -5.86
N ASN A 119 -2.33 0.32 -6.83
CA ASN A 119 -3.56 -0.45 -6.76
C ASN A 119 -3.22 -1.94 -6.73
N GLY A 120 -3.42 -2.60 -5.59
CA GLY A 120 -3.11 -4.01 -5.36
C GLY A 120 -4.19 -4.69 -4.50
N TYR A 121 -5.47 -4.52 -4.84
CA TYR A 121 -6.54 -5.28 -4.18
C TYR A 121 -6.38 -6.77 -4.46
N LYS A 122 -6.62 -7.61 -3.45
CA LYS A 122 -6.40 -9.07 -3.54
C LYS A 122 -7.23 -9.77 -4.62
N ASP A 123 -8.41 -9.25 -4.89
CA ASP A 123 -9.38 -9.73 -5.84
C ASP A 123 -9.12 -9.26 -7.29
N ASP A 124 -8.20 -8.31 -7.51
CA ASP A 124 -7.76 -7.93 -8.84
C ASP A 124 -6.69 -8.91 -9.37
N GLU A 125 -6.68 -9.17 -10.68
CA GLU A 125 -5.72 -10.08 -11.33
C GLU A 125 -4.30 -9.50 -11.44
N SER A 126 -4.18 -8.17 -11.35
CA SER A 126 -2.92 -7.44 -11.50
C SER A 126 -2.70 -6.43 -10.38
N ILE A 127 -1.45 -6.04 -10.22
CA ILE A 127 -1.05 -4.87 -9.44
C ILE A 127 -0.78 -3.76 -10.45
N GLU A 128 -1.33 -2.58 -10.20
CA GLU A 128 -1.10 -1.40 -11.01
C GLU A 128 -0.34 -0.35 -10.22
N VAL A 129 0.69 0.22 -10.82
CA VAL A 129 1.47 1.33 -10.23
C VAL A 129 1.51 2.47 -11.23
N SER A 130 1.05 3.66 -10.83
CA SER A 130 1.05 4.86 -11.69
C SER A 130 1.95 5.93 -11.10
N LEU A 131 2.90 6.43 -11.87
CA LEU A 131 3.93 7.36 -11.42
C LEU A 131 3.62 8.79 -11.84
N LEU A 132 3.32 9.66 -10.84
CA LEU A 132 3.05 11.08 -11.06
C LEU A 132 4.34 11.91 -11.12
N ARG A 133 5.24 11.73 -10.15
CA ARG A 133 6.47 12.53 -10.00
C ARG A 133 7.57 11.69 -9.39
N GLY A 134 8.80 11.85 -9.88
CA GLY A 134 9.99 11.19 -9.35
C GLY A 134 10.41 9.97 -10.16
N HIS A 135 10.75 8.89 -9.47
CA HIS A 135 11.24 7.64 -10.07
C HIS A 135 10.77 6.45 -9.24
N VAL A 136 10.35 5.38 -9.89
CA VAL A 136 9.91 4.12 -9.26
C VAL A 136 10.70 2.97 -9.87
N SER A 137 11.23 2.11 -9.00
CA SER A 137 11.77 0.80 -9.38
C SER A 137 10.95 -0.30 -8.72
N ILE A 138 10.40 -1.21 -9.51
CA ILE A 138 9.59 -2.34 -9.03
C ILE A 138 10.40 -3.61 -9.14
N SER A 139 10.49 -4.36 -8.04
CA SER A 139 11.14 -5.67 -7.99
C SER A 139 10.23 -6.72 -7.37
N ALA A 140 10.43 -7.98 -7.71
CA ALA A 140 9.87 -9.07 -6.93
C ALA A 140 10.53 -9.13 -5.53
N THR A 141 9.90 -9.81 -4.58
CA THR A 141 10.42 -9.91 -3.20
C THR A 141 11.75 -10.67 -3.12
N ASP A 142 12.09 -11.48 -4.13
CA ASP A 142 13.41 -12.13 -4.29
C ASP A 142 14.52 -11.17 -4.78
N GLY A 143 14.18 -9.91 -5.08
CA GLY A 143 15.08 -8.86 -5.55
C GLY A 143 15.22 -8.74 -7.07
N LYS A 144 14.56 -9.58 -7.87
CA LYS A 144 14.57 -9.49 -9.32
C LYS A 144 13.86 -8.21 -9.78
N LEU A 145 14.55 -7.35 -10.53
CA LEU A 145 13.97 -6.15 -11.14
C LEU A 145 12.91 -6.56 -12.18
N LEU A 146 11.73 -5.97 -12.08
CA LEU A 146 10.61 -6.17 -12.98
C LEU A 146 10.41 -4.98 -13.91
N VAL A 147 10.33 -3.76 -13.35
CA VAL A 147 10.02 -2.53 -14.09
C VAL A 147 10.77 -1.35 -13.50
N ASP A 148 11.19 -0.43 -14.37
CA ASP A 148 11.76 0.88 -14.02
C ASP A 148 10.93 1.98 -14.69
N MET A 149 10.42 2.97 -13.91
CA MET A 149 9.36 3.87 -14.35
C MET A 149 9.79 5.33 -14.34
N GLN A 150 9.34 6.05 -15.36
CA GLN A 150 9.39 7.50 -15.45
C GLN A 150 7.99 8.12 -15.20
N PRO A 151 7.89 9.42 -14.87
CA PRO A 151 6.60 10.09 -14.73
C PRO A 151 5.68 9.89 -15.93
N ASN A 152 4.37 9.81 -15.66
CA ASN A 152 3.32 9.53 -16.62
C ASN A 152 3.43 8.14 -17.28
N GLN A 153 3.93 7.18 -16.51
CA GLN A 153 3.87 5.77 -16.86
C GLN A 153 3.05 5.00 -15.84
N LYS A 154 2.41 3.94 -16.30
CA LYS A 154 1.68 2.95 -15.52
C LYS A 154 2.27 1.58 -15.79
N ALA A 155 2.66 0.89 -14.72
CA ALA A 155 3.04 -0.51 -14.75
C ALA A 155 1.84 -1.37 -14.37
N ILE A 156 1.57 -2.42 -15.15
CA ILE A 156 0.55 -3.43 -14.90
C ILE A 156 1.27 -4.76 -14.75
N ILE A 157 1.20 -5.38 -13.57
CA ILE A 157 1.97 -6.57 -13.22
C ILE A 157 0.98 -7.67 -12.85
N ARG A 158 0.96 -8.76 -13.61
CA ARG A 158 0.08 -9.90 -13.34
C ARG A 158 0.55 -10.63 -12.07
N LYS A 159 -0.40 -10.97 -11.19
CA LYS A 159 -0.10 -11.60 -9.89
C LYS A 159 0.27 -13.08 -10.02
N ASP A 160 -0.26 -13.75 -11.03
CA ASP A 160 0.03 -15.16 -11.32
C ASP A 160 1.40 -15.35 -11.99
N ASP A 161 1.91 -14.32 -12.70
CA ASP A 161 3.21 -14.36 -13.38
C ASP A 161 3.80 -12.96 -13.53
N PHE A 162 4.70 -12.57 -12.64
CA PHE A 162 5.35 -11.25 -12.66
C PHE A 162 6.21 -10.99 -13.91
N SER A 163 6.51 -12.02 -14.71
CA SER A 163 7.20 -11.82 -16.01
C SER A 163 6.29 -11.21 -17.06
N GLN A 164 4.98 -11.35 -16.90
CA GLN A 164 3.95 -10.72 -17.74
C GLN A 164 3.61 -9.33 -17.18
N ASN A 165 4.55 -8.41 -17.32
CA ASN A 165 4.33 -7.01 -16.96
C ASN A 165 4.25 -6.13 -18.20
N GLN A 166 3.48 -5.06 -18.10
CA GLN A 166 3.32 -4.05 -19.14
C GLN A 166 3.69 -2.68 -18.55
N LEU A 167 4.38 -1.89 -19.35
CA LEU A 167 4.67 -0.49 -19.04
C LEU A 167 4.04 0.36 -20.14
N ILE A 168 3.04 1.17 -19.78
CA ILE A 168 2.28 1.99 -20.71
C ILE A 168 2.38 3.47 -20.33
N ALA A 169 2.24 4.36 -21.30
CA ALA A 169 2.05 5.78 -21.04
C ALA A 169 0.65 6.02 -20.49
N CYS A 170 0.54 6.89 -19.48
CA CYS A 170 -0.74 7.28 -18.89
C CYS A 170 -0.72 8.75 -18.46
N ASP A 171 -1.89 9.31 -18.18
CA ASP A 171 -2.01 10.51 -17.37
C ASP A 171 -2.09 10.10 -15.90
N ALA A 172 -0.96 10.13 -15.20
CA ALA A 172 -0.86 9.63 -13.83
C ALA A 172 -1.73 10.43 -12.83
N ASP A 173 -2.07 11.69 -13.11
CA ASP A 173 -3.01 12.45 -12.28
C ASP A 173 -4.44 11.94 -12.45
N THR A 174 -4.79 11.54 -13.64
CA THR A 174 -6.06 10.88 -13.97
C THR A 174 -6.15 9.48 -13.37
N GLU A 175 -5.08 8.69 -13.36
CA GLU A 175 -5.07 7.37 -12.69
C GLU A 175 -5.33 7.49 -11.18
N GLY A 176 -4.75 8.49 -10.54
CA GLY A 176 -4.97 8.79 -9.12
C GLY A 176 -6.16 9.71 -8.84
N ILE A 177 -7.12 9.88 -9.75
CA ILE A 177 -8.22 10.86 -9.66
C ILE A 177 -9.17 10.61 -8.47
N TRP A 178 -9.19 9.40 -7.94
CA TRP A 178 -9.96 9.01 -6.75
C TRP A 178 -9.62 9.85 -5.51
N ARG A 179 -8.40 10.41 -5.44
CA ARG A 179 -7.96 11.35 -4.40
C ARG A 179 -8.84 12.61 -4.35
N TYR A 180 -9.39 13.00 -5.48
CA TYR A 180 -10.27 14.16 -5.65
C TYR A 180 -11.75 13.79 -5.62
N ASN A 181 -12.10 12.66 -5.00
CA ASN A 181 -13.47 12.15 -4.95
C ASN A 181 -14.11 12.00 -6.34
N LYS A 182 -13.34 11.41 -7.27
CA LYS A 182 -13.83 11.06 -8.60
C LYS A 182 -13.46 9.63 -8.90
N LEU A 183 -14.39 8.87 -9.47
CA LEU A 183 -14.14 7.54 -9.99
C LEU A 183 -14.26 7.57 -11.51
N LYS A 184 -13.17 7.27 -12.20
CA LYS A 184 -13.13 7.21 -13.66
C LYS A 184 -13.26 5.76 -14.12
N ILE A 185 -14.10 5.56 -15.12
CA ILE A 185 -14.35 4.30 -15.79
C ILE A 185 -14.10 4.54 -17.26
N GLU A 186 -13.21 3.76 -17.86
CA GLU A 186 -12.81 3.90 -19.27
C GLU A 186 -12.72 2.53 -19.92
N ASP A 187 -13.56 2.30 -20.92
CA ASP A 187 -13.57 1.09 -21.75
C ASP A 187 -13.72 -0.21 -20.94
N GLU A 188 -14.63 -0.22 -19.97
CA GLU A 188 -14.77 -1.34 -19.04
C GLU A 188 -16.12 -2.04 -19.17
N PRO A 189 -16.18 -3.39 -19.11
CA PRO A 189 -17.44 -4.14 -19.06
C PRO A 189 -18.19 -3.88 -17.75
N LEU A 190 -19.49 -4.15 -17.74
CA LEU A 190 -20.38 -3.87 -16.59
C LEU A 190 -19.90 -4.54 -15.31
N GLU A 191 -19.39 -5.74 -15.38
CA GLU A 191 -18.86 -6.48 -14.22
C GLU A 191 -17.76 -5.72 -13.52
N THR A 192 -16.79 -5.18 -14.27
CA THR A 192 -15.69 -4.37 -13.75
C THR A 192 -16.19 -3.03 -13.20
N VAL A 193 -17.16 -2.40 -13.90
CA VAL A 193 -17.81 -1.17 -13.42
C VAL A 193 -18.46 -1.38 -12.06
N LEU A 194 -19.24 -2.47 -11.91
CA LEU A 194 -19.91 -2.80 -10.67
C LEU A 194 -18.91 -3.08 -9.55
N HIS A 195 -17.82 -3.79 -9.83
CA HIS A 195 -16.76 -4.04 -8.86
C HIS A 195 -16.08 -2.76 -8.36
N LYS A 196 -15.85 -1.78 -9.25
CA LYS A 196 -15.37 -0.45 -8.85
C LYS A 196 -16.42 0.33 -8.04
N MET A 197 -17.71 0.20 -8.39
CA MET A 197 -18.81 0.81 -7.63
C MET A 197 -18.96 0.21 -6.23
N GLU A 198 -18.74 -1.10 -6.05
CA GLU A 198 -18.71 -1.74 -4.73
C GLU A 198 -17.71 -1.05 -3.81
N ARG A 199 -16.48 -0.87 -4.30
CA ARG A 199 -15.42 -0.19 -3.56
C ARG A 199 -15.75 1.29 -3.30
N TRP A 200 -16.36 1.96 -4.30
CA TRP A 200 -16.67 3.38 -4.21
C TRP A 200 -17.80 3.72 -3.24
N TYR A 201 -18.88 2.95 -3.29
CA TYR A 201 -20.09 3.17 -2.47
C TYR A 201 -20.13 2.35 -1.19
N GLY A 202 -19.25 1.38 -1.02
CA GLY A 202 -19.28 0.47 0.13
C GLY A 202 -20.42 -0.53 0.06
N VAL A 203 -20.77 -1.02 -1.12
CA VAL A 203 -21.84 -1.97 -1.37
C VAL A 203 -21.32 -3.28 -1.95
N ARG A 204 -22.17 -4.31 -2.01
CA ARG A 204 -21.92 -5.56 -2.72
C ARG A 204 -22.92 -5.70 -3.84
N THR A 205 -22.47 -6.06 -5.03
CA THR A 205 -23.34 -6.25 -6.18
C THR A 205 -23.46 -7.72 -6.54
N GLN A 206 -24.65 -8.11 -7.00
CA GLN A 206 -24.90 -9.42 -7.58
C GLN A 206 -25.51 -9.22 -8.96
N LEU A 207 -24.74 -9.53 -9.99
CA LEU A 207 -25.18 -9.42 -11.38
C LEU A 207 -25.65 -10.76 -11.91
N THR A 208 -26.81 -10.79 -12.54
CA THR A 208 -27.41 -11.98 -13.16
C THR A 208 -27.90 -11.68 -14.55
N GLY A 209 -27.99 -12.73 -15.39
CA GLY A 209 -28.41 -12.61 -16.79
C GLY A 209 -27.23 -12.74 -17.76
N VAL A 210 -27.46 -12.40 -19.01
CA VAL A 210 -26.46 -12.53 -20.07
C VAL A 210 -25.89 -11.15 -20.39
N SER A 211 -24.57 -11.02 -20.33
CA SER A 211 -23.87 -9.78 -20.68
C SER A 211 -24.15 -9.37 -22.13
N ASP A 212 -24.34 -8.09 -22.35
CA ASP A 212 -24.47 -7.49 -23.69
C ASP A 212 -23.11 -7.08 -24.31
N ASN A 213 -22.01 -7.39 -23.62
CA ASN A 213 -20.63 -7.06 -23.98
C ASN A 213 -20.38 -5.57 -24.26
N LYS A 214 -21.20 -4.68 -23.68
CA LYS A 214 -20.98 -3.26 -23.77
C LYS A 214 -19.87 -2.81 -22.83
N HIS A 215 -19.16 -1.79 -23.25
CA HIS A 215 -18.14 -1.11 -22.46
C HIS A 215 -18.60 0.30 -22.07
N TYR A 216 -18.14 0.76 -20.92
CA TYR A 216 -18.59 1.98 -20.29
C TYR A 216 -17.46 3.01 -20.20
N TRP A 217 -17.83 4.28 -20.47
CA TRP A 217 -17.00 5.46 -20.26
C TRP A 217 -17.80 6.44 -19.41
N LEU A 218 -17.47 6.59 -18.14
CA LEU A 218 -18.14 7.55 -17.26
C LEU A 218 -17.20 7.98 -16.12
N THR A 219 -17.49 9.17 -15.57
CA THR A 219 -16.81 9.65 -14.37
C THR A 219 -17.86 9.96 -13.32
N ILE A 220 -17.80 9.24 -12.20
CA ILE A 220 -18.62 9.43 -11.02
C ILE A 220 -17.94 10.47 -10.13
N LYS A 221 -18.68 11.44 -9.62
CA LYS A 221 -18.19 12.52 -8.73
C LYS A 221 -19.01 12.55 -7.45
N THR A 222 -20.17 13.19 -7.53
CA THR A 222 -21.10 13.39 -6.41
C THR A 222 -22.38 12.59 -6.57
N GLU A 223 -22.51 11.87 -7.66
CA GLU A 223 -23.68 11.04 -7.95
C GLU A 223 -23.83 9.95 -6.88
N SER A 224 -25.04 9.79 -6.40
CA SER A 224 -25.42 8.69 -5.52
C SER A 224 -25.37 7.35 -6.28
N LEU A 225 -25.35 6.24 -5.51
CA LEU A 225 -25.47 4.89 -6.08
C LEU A 225 -26.67 4.74 -7.01
N THR A 226 -27.84 5.26 -6.61
CA THR A 226 -29.05 5.20 -7.40
C THR A 226 -28.92 5.99 -8.71
N GLU A 227 -28.41 7.22 -8.65
CA GLU A 227 -28.18 8.03 -9.86
C GLU A 227 -27.21 7.36 -10.83
N THR A 228 -26.15 6.74 -10.31
CA THR A 228 -25.18 5.98 -11.14
C THR A 228 -25.83 4.76 -11.77
N LEU A 229 -26.64 4.00 -11.03
CA LEU A 229 -27.37 2.86 -11.57
C LEU A 229 -28.39 3.29 -12.64
N GLU A 230 -29.04 4.46 -12.48
CA GLU A 230 -29.91 5.02 -13.51
C GLU A 230 -29.16 5.41 -14.79
N VAL A 231 -27.94 5.94 -14.66
CA VAL A 231 -27.08 6.20 -15.83
C VAL A 231 -26.74 4.90 -16.55
N ILE A 232 -26.35 3.87 -15.81
CA ILE A 232 -26.07 2.54 -16.36
C ILE A 232 -27.32 1.96 -17.05
N ASN A 233 -28.50 2.06 -16.42
CA ASN A 233 -29.77 1.59 -16.96
C ASN A 233 -30.18 2.26 -18.29
N LYS A 234 -29.75 3.50 -18.53
CA LYS A 234 -29.97 4.20 -19.80
C LYS A 234 -29.06 3.66 -20.92
N ILE A 235 -27.88 3.15 -20.59
CA ILE A 235 -26.92 2.57 -21.55
C ILE A 235 -27.26 1.10 -21.81
N THR A 236 -27.42 0.34 -20.76
CA THR A 236 -27.81 -1.07 -20.78
C THR A 236 -29.05 -1.28 -19.92
N PRO A 237 -30.17 -1.69 -20.51
CA PRO A 237 -31.39 -1.91 -19.74
C PRO A 237 -31.18 -2.98 -18.65
N ILE A 238 -31.23 -2.57 -17.39
CA ILE A 238 -31.12 -3.42 -16.22
C ILE A 238 -32.33 -3.25 -15.30
N ASN A 239 -32.63 -4.29 -14.52
CA ASN A 239 -33.41 -4.15 -13.31
C ASN A 239 -32.46 -4.13 -12.12
N TYR A 240 -32.72 -3.29 -11.12
CA TYR A 240 -31.94 -3.32 -9.90
C TYR A 240 -32.81 -3.16 -8.65
N LYS A 241 -32.33 -3.71 -7.54
CA LYS A 241 -32.94 -3.59 -6.22
C LYS A 241 -31.82 -3.38 -5.19
N ILE A 242 -31.94 -2.31 -4.41
CA ILE A 242 -31.02 -1.97 -3.32
C ILE A 242 -31.65 -2.43 -2.01
N ASN A 243 -30.92 -3.21 -1.20
CA ASN A 243 -31.33 -3.68 0.09
C ASN A 243 -30.17 -3.50 1.10
N GLY A 244 -30.11 -2.33 1.74
CA GLY A 244 -28.97 -1.93 2.55
C GLY A 244 -27.67 -1.83 1.72
N GLU A 245 -26.67 -2.62 2.06
CA GLU A 245 -25.41 -2.70 1.33
C GLU A 245 -25.43 -3.70 0.16
N GLU A 246 -26.51 -4.46 -0.02
CA GLU A 246 -26.63 -5.44 -1.11
C GLU A 246 -27.40 -4.84 -2.30
N VAL A 247 -26.86 -4.98 -3.49
CA VAL A 247 -27.44 -4.48 -4.75
C VAL A 247 -27.59 -5.63 -5.73
N TYR A 248 -28.83 -6.00 -6.00
CA TYR A 248 -29.18 -7.06 -6.96
C TYR A 248 -29.44 -6.43 -8.31
N ILE A 249 -28.74 -6.88 -9.34
CA ILE A 249 -28.81 -6.33 -10.70
C ILE A 249 -29.06 -7.48 -11.68
N SER A 250 -29.96 -7.30 -12.63
CA SER A 250 -30.18 -8.26 -13.70
C SER A 250 -30.32 -7.54 -15.05
N TYR A 251 -29.74 -8.09 -16.08
CA TYR A 251 -30.03 -7.67 -17.45
C TYR A 251 -31.53 -7.87 -17.76
N LYS A 252 -32.12 -6.97 -18.56
CA LYS A 252 -33.50 -7.08 -19.04
C LYS A 252 -33.60 -7.92 -20.29
#